data_6b37c921e80ff0f2c22f88bc2f54467e
#
_entry.id   6b37c921e80ff0f2c22f88bc2f54467e
#
_cell.length_a   1.000
_cell.length_b   1.000
_cell.length_c   1.000
_cell.angle_alpha   90.00
_cell.angle_beta   90.00
_cell.angle_gamma   90.00
#
_symmetry.space_group_name_H-M   'P 1'
#
loop_
_entity.id
_entity.type
_entity.pdbx_description
1 polymer ?
#
loop_
_entity_poly.entity_id
_entity_poly.type
_entity_poly.pdbx_seq_one_letter_code
_entity_poly.pdbx_strand_id
1 'polypeptide(L)'
;MGRRSGGLSALLLLLVAMGCGGGRRSVLVPPRLDLQPYGRLGLVTFTVENAKGSLHEFATERFSEDMLAAQPGIEVLELGSQDSLLQRVGEKELGIAAAQELGKQRDVAAVFAGHLKVTNPRGTGGLAGLVTPHLEATVKVELAVRLLSTRSGATLWRSSAWATERVGHVALVGGQLDFSAKDPKEAYGPLVNTLIRLVTQDMRSTWQQQ
;
A
#
# COMPACT_ATOMS: atom_id res chain seq x y z
N MET A 1 -30.69 74.08 19.11
CA MET A 1 -29.94 73.20 20.01
C MET A 1 -30.24 71.74 19.64
N GLY A 2 -29.38 71.12 18.87
CA GLY A 2 -29.62 69.83 18.22
C GLY A 2 -28.85 68.71 18.88
N ARG A 3 -29.54 67.58 19.16
CA ARG A 3 -29.03 66.39 19.75
C ARG A 3 -28.26 65.54 18.69
N ARG A 4 -26.97 65.44 18.86
CA ARG A 4 -26.10 64.47 18.15
C ARG A 4 -25.70 63.39 19.15
N SER A 5 -26.44 62.26 19.27
CA SER A 5 -26.07 61.12 20.12
C SER A 5 -26.46 59.78 19.54
N GLY A 6 -26.54 59.61 18.20
CA GLY A 6 -26.92 58.42 17.53
C GLY A 6 -25.77 57.58 16.94
N GLY A 7 -24.51 58.06 16.95
CA GLY A 7 -23.42 57.44 16.19
C GLY A 7 -22.60 56.40 16.96
N LEU A 8 -22.54 56.42 18.26
CA LEU A 8 -21.69 55.55 19.07
C LEU A 8 -22.30 54.16 19.31
N SER A 9 -23.63 54.04 19.37
CA SER A 9 -24.30 52.76 19.63
C SER A 9 -24.29 51.81 18.42
N ALA A 10 -24.25 52.34 17.19
CA ALA A 10 -24.20 51.54 15.99
C ALA A 10 -22.81 50.91 15.74
N LEU A 11 -21.73 51.56 16.19
CA LEU A 11 -20.36 51.07 16.04
C LEU A 11 -20.04 49.90 17.01
N LEU A 12 -20.68 49.91 18.19
CA LEU A 12 -20.46 48.83 19.20
C LEU A 12 -21.15 47.51 18.82
N LEU A 13 -22.26 47.56 18.07
CA LEU A 13 -22.98 46.38 17.60
C LEU A 13 -22.27 45.67 16.43
N LEU A 14 -21.46 46.37 15.63
CA LEU A 14 -20.69 45.77 14.52
C LEU A 14 -19.48 44.99 14.98
N LEU A 15 -18.91 45.30 16.14
CA LEU A 15 -17.73 44.62 16.70
C LEU A 15 -18.03 43.23 17.33
N VAL A 16 -19.28 42.98 17.70
CA VAL A 16 -19.68 41.69 18.30
C VAL A 16 -19.96 40.61 17.24
N ALA A 17 -20.23 40.99 15.99
CA ALA A 17 -20.51 40.04 14.90
C ALA A 17 -19.27 39.35 14.28
N MET A 18 -18.06 39.84 14.59
CA MET A 18 -16.82 39.25 14.06
C MET A 18 -16.19 38.15 14.96
N GLY A 19 -16.80 37.81 16.08
CA GLY A 19 -16.24 36.88 17.09
C GLY A 19 -16.60 35.41 16.96
N CYS A 20 -17.44 34.98 15.99
CA CYS A 20 -17.78 33.56 15.78
C CYS A 20 -16.96 32.92 14.66
N GLY A 21 -15.66 33.06 14.69
CA GLY A 21 -14.74 32.17 13.96
C GLY A 21 -14.66 30.84 14.70
N GLY A 22 -15.61 29.95 14.49
CA GLY A 22 -15.52 28.57 14.97
C GLY A 22 -14.24 27.91 14.43
N GLY A 23 -13.16 27.99 15.20
CA GLY A 23 -11.89 27.36 14.85
C GLY A 23 -12.11 25.86 14.69
N ARG A 24 -12.13 25.37 13.46
CA ARG A 24 -12.14 23.94 13.18
C ARG A 24 -10.93 23.34 13.87
N ARG A 25 -11.16 22.47 14.83
CA ARG A 25 -10.09 21.76 15.53
C ARG A 25 -9.70 20.55 14.69
N SER A 26 -8.43 20.47 14.32
CA SER A 26 -7.88 19.27 13.69
C SER A 26 -7.43 18.32 14.81
N VAL A 27 -7.92 17.10 14.78
CA VAL A 27 -7.54 16.04 15.72
C VAL A 27 -6.75 14.98 14.95
N LEU A 28 -5.59 14.61 15.49
CA LEU A 28 -4.81 13.51 14.94
C LEU A 28 -5.44 12.19 15.34
N VAL A 29 -5.90 11.42 14.36
CA VAL A 29 -6.42 10.06 14.56
C VAL A 29 -5.26 9.09 14.36
N PRO A 30 -4.97 8.21 15.34
CA PRO A 30 -3.91 7.23 15.22
C PRO A 30 -4.20 6.23 14.10
N PRO A 31 -3.17 5.47 13.62
CA PRO A 31 -3.36 4.44 12.62
C PRO A 31 -4.32 3.35 13.14
N ARG A 32 -5.10 2.76 12.23
CA ARG A 32 -5.97 1.61 12.56
C ARG A 32 -5.16 0.34 12.81
N LEU A 33 -4.03 0.20 12.11
CA LEU A 33 -3.04 -0.85 12.32
C LEU A 33 -1.80 -0.22 12.94
N ASP A 34 -1.62 -0.42 14.26
CA ASP A 34 -0.40 -0.06 14.97
C ASP A 34 0.55 -1.27 14.95
N LEU A 35 1.74 -1.07 14.37
CA LEU A 35 2.78 -2.10 14.24
C LEU A 35 3.80 -2.05 15.39
N GLN A 36 3.83 -0.99 16.18
CA GLN A 36 4.79 -0.81 17.28
C GLN A 36 4.81 -1.98 18.29
N PRO A 37 3.64 -2.58 18.68
CA PRO A 37 3.62 -3.70 19.61
C PRO A 37 4.31 -4.97 19.11
N TYR A 38 4.54 -5.09 17.81
CA TYR A 38 5.21 -6.26 17.21
C TYR A 38 6.73 -6.13 17.19
N GLY A 39 7.27 -4.91 17.21
CA GLY A 39 8.71 -4.66 17.17
C GLY A 39 9.36 -5.12 15.87
N ARG A 40 9.62 -6.43 15.74
CA ARG A 40 10.22 -7.05 14.56
C ARG A 40 9.17 -7.81 13.74
N LEU A 41 9.08 -7.46 12.45
CA LEU A 41 8.16 -8.02 11.48
C LEU A 41 8.90 -8.73 10.35
N GLY A 42 8.36 -9.83 9.88
CA GLY A 42 8.82 -10.50 8.66
C GLY A 42 8.08 -9.96 7.44
N LEU A 43 8.77 -9.79 6.34
CA LEU A 43 8.20 -9.46 5.04
C LEU A 43 8.60 -10.52 4.01
N VAL A 44 7.61 -11.24 3.50
CA VAL A 44 7.80 -12.19 2.39
C VAL A 44 7.71 -11.43 1.09
N THR A 45 8.60 -11.72 0.14
CA THR A 45 8.50 -11.17 -1.22
C THR A 45 7.12 -11.50 -1.78
N PHE A 46 6.41 -10.50 -2.27
CA PHE A 46 5.06 -10.66 -2.79
C PHE A 46 5.05 -11.67 -3.94
N THR A 47 3.94 -12.32 -4.15
CA THR A 47 3.73 -13.20 -5.30
C THR A 47 2.98 -12.47 -6.39
N VAL A 48 3.11 -12.93 -7.65
CA VAL A 48 2.41 -12.35 -8.78
C VAL A 48 1.72 -13.43 -9.61
N GLU A 49 0.49 -13.15 -10.02
CA GLU A 49 -0.33 -13.98 -10.89
C GLU A 49 -0.55 -13.28 -12.24
N ASN A 50 -0.49 -14.04 -13.34
CA ASN A 50 -0.73 -13.57 -14.72
C ASN A 50 0.28 -12.55 -15.26
N ALA A 51 1.47 -12.47 -14.67
CA ALA A 51 2.55 -11.64 -15.17
C ALA A 51 3.92 -12.28 -14.90
N LYS A 52 4.93 -11.82 -15.63
CA LYS A 52 6.35 -12.16 -15.46
C LYS A 52 7.15 -10.92 -15.08
N GLY A 53 8.44 -11.11 -14.77
CA GLY A 53 9.35 -10.02 -14.45
C GLY A 53 9.31 -9.62 -12.98
N SER A 54 9.79 -8.42 -12.66
CA SER A 54 10.12 -7.96 -11.31
C SER A 54 9.05 -7.10 -10.62
N LEU A 55 7.81 -7.09 -11.14
CA LEU A 55 6.72 -6.28 -10.55
C LEU A 55 6.52 -6.57 -9.06
N HIS A 56 6.56 -7.84 -8.67
CA HIS A 56 6.34 -8.28 -7.29
C HIS A 56 7.48 -7.89 -6.36
N GLU A 57 8.72 -7.95 -6.82
CA GLU A 57 9.90 -7.53 -6.07
C GLU A 57 9.86 -6.02 -5.81
N PHE A 58 9.63 -5.23 -6.87
CA PHE A 58 9.49 -3.79 -6.76
C PHE A 58 8.33 -3.36 -5.85
N ALA A 59 7.19 -4.06 -5.93
CA ALA A 59 6.05 -3.79 -5.05
C ALA A 59 6.36 -4.14 -3.59
N THR A 60 7.15 -5.19 -3.33
CA THR A 60 7.58 -5.57 -1.98
C THR A 60 8.51 -4.52 -1.38
N GLU A 61 9.49 -4.06 -2.14
CA GLU A 61 10.40 -2.99 -1.76
C GLU A 61 9.63 -1.70 -1.39
N ARG A 62 8.73 -1.28 -2.28
CA ARG A 62 7.90 -0.09 -2.04
C ARG A 62 6.97 -0.23 -0.84
N PHE A 63 6.44 -1.43 -0.59
CA PHE A 63 5.65 -1.70 0.61
C PHE A 63 6.48 -1.57 1.88
N SER A 64 7.70 -2.10 1.89
CA SER A 64 8.65 -1.98 3.01
C SER A 64 8.98 -0.52 3.30
N GLU A 65 9.36 0.26 2.28
CA GLU A 65 9.66 1.68 2.40
C GLU A 65 8.48 2.47 2.99
N ASP A 66 7.28 2.25 2.46
CA ASP A 66 6.08 2.99 2.86
C ASP A 66 5.65 2.65 4.30
N MET A 67 5.77 1.38 4.69
CA MET A 67 5.48 0.91 6.04
C MET A 67 6.46 1.49 7.07
N LEU A 68 7.77 1.48 6.78
CA LEU A 68 8.80 2.06 7.64
C LEU A 68 8.64 3.58 7.78
N ALA A 69 8.24 4.26 6.70
CA ALA A 69 7.95 5.69 6.73
C ALA A 69 6.68 6.02 7.54
N ALA A 70 5.65 5.16 7.47
CA ALA A 70 4.39 5.35 8.19
C ALA A 70 4.53 5.08 9.69
N GLN A 71 5.37 4.11 10.09
CA GLN A 71 5.51 3.66 11.48
C GLN A 71 7.00 3.51 11.86
N PRO A 72 7.69 4.61 12.16
CA PRO A 72 9.10 4.58 12.55
C PRO A 72 9.30 3.82 13.86
N GLY A 73 10.42 3.11 13.96
CA GLY A 73 10.80 2.34 15.15
C GLY A 73 10.44 0.85 15.12
N ILE A 74 9.81 0.37 14.04
CA ILE A 74 9.68 -1.07 13.78
C ILE A 74 10.90 -1.58 13.00
N GLU A 75 11.19 -2.87 13.13
CA GLU A 75 12.20 -3.57 12.33
C GLU A 75 11.51 -4.46 11.29
N VAL A 76 11.97 -4.42 10.05
CA VAL A 76 11.48 -5.28 8.96
C VAL A 76 12.58 -6.23 8.52
N LEU A 77 12.33 -7.52 8.69
CA LEU A 77 13.22 -8.58 8.22
C LEU A 77 12.69 -9.12 6.90
N GLU A 78 13.43 -8.95 5.83
CA GLU A 78 13.13 -9.54 4.53
C GLU A 78 13.37 -11.05 4.56
N LEU A 79 12.33 -11.83 4.30
CA LEU A 79 12.36 -13.29 4.41
C LEU A 79 12.68 -13.98 3.08
N GLY A 80 12.68 -13.22 1.97
CA GLY A 80 12.86 -13.74 0.61
C GLY A 80 11.58 -14.27 0.00
N SER A 81 11.70 -15.06 -1.09
CA SER A 81 10.55 -15.57 -1.84
C SER A 81 9.73 -16.57 -1.02
N GLN A 82 8.42 -16.58 -1.24
CA GLN A 82 7.50 -17.49 -0.56
C GLN A 82 7.89 -18.96 -0.77
N ASP A 83 8.26 -19.35 -1.99
CA ASP A 83 8.62 -20.74 -2.31
C ASP A 83 9.86 -21.22 -1.55
N SER A 84 10.93 -20.41 -1.54
CA SER A 84 12.17 -20.73 -0.80
C SER A 84 11.91 -20.80 0.70
N LEU A 85 10.98 -20.00 1.19
CA LEU A 85 10.61 -19.93 2.59
C LEU A 85 9.80 -21.16 2.99
N LEU A 86 8.80 -21.54 2.20
CA LEU A 86 7.97 -22.72 2.43
C LEU A 86 8.80 -24.03 2.37
N GLN A 87 9.76 -24.13 1.44
CA GLN A 87 10.69 -25.26 1.40
C GLN A 87 11.51 -25.38 2.70
N ARG A 88 11.98 -24.26 3.26
CA ARG A 88 12.78 -24.27 4.50
C ARG A 88 11.97 -24.67 5.73
N VAL A 89 10.69 -24.29 5.80
CA VAL A 89 9.83 -24.63 6.93
C VAL A 89 9.09 -25.95 6.73
N GLY A 90 9.21 -26.60 5.56
CA GLY A 90 8.58 -27.87 5.25
C GLY A 90 7.08 -27.80 4.99
N GLU A 91 6.56 -26.61 4.64
CA GLU A 91 5.15 -26.36 4.42
C GLU A 91 4.84 -26.13 2.93
N LYS A 92 3.58 -26.39 2.53
CA LYS A 92 3.15 -26.20 1.14
C LYS A 92 2.54 -24.85 0.87
N GLU A 93 2.05 -24.18 1.92
CA GLU A 93 1.39 -22.89 1.83
C GLU A 93 1.74 -22.00 3.04
N LEU A 94 1.65 -20.69 2.87
CA LEU A 94 1.86 -19.75 3.94
C LEU A 94 0.60 -19.66 4.81
N GLY A 95 0.36 -20.72 5.59
CA GLY A 95 -0.75 -20.85 6.52
C GLY A 95 -0.31 -20.73 7.98
N ILE A 96 -1.12 -21.30 8.88
CA ILE A 96 -0.90 -21.24 10.34
C ILE A 96 0.45 -21.86 10.72
N ALA A 97 0.72 -23.09 10.27
CA ALA A 97 1.92 -23.82 10.62
C ALA A 97 3.19 -23.11 10.12
N ALA A 98 3.19 -22.66 8.86
CA ALA A 98 4.31 -21.91 8.30
C ALA A 98 4.56 -20.60 9.06
N ALA A 99 3.53 -19.84 9.41
CA ALA A 99 3.67 -18.60 10.16
C ALA A 99 4.29 -18.86 11.55
N GLN A 100 3.84 -19.90 12.27
CA GLN A 100 4.36 -20.26 13.58
C GLN A 100 5.82 -20.71 13.51
N GLU A 101 6.18 -21.51 12.50
CA GLU A 101 7.54 -21.98 12.31
C GLU A 101 8.50 -20.83 11.96
N LEU A 102 8.04 -19.88 11.13
CA LEU A 102 8.79 -18.66 10.84
C LEU A 102 9.07 -17.83 12.10
N GLY A 103 8.09 -17.70 12.98
CA GLY A 103 8.26 -17.01 14.26
C GLY A 103 9.38 -17.62 15.09
N LYS A 104 9.45 -18.96 15.17
CA LYS A 104 10.50 -19.67 15.91
C LYS A 104 11.88 -19.53 15.27
N GLN A 105 11.96 -19.66 13.93
CA GLN A 105 13.25 -19.66 13.22
C GLN A 105 13.83 -18.25 13.02
N ARG A 106 13.00 -17.22 12.92
CA ARG A 106 13.39 -15.87 12.53
C ARG A 106 13.21 -14.82 13.60
N ASP A 107 12.61 -15.17 14.74
CA ASP A 107 12.32 -14.25 15.85
C ASP A 107 11.54 -13.02 15.37
N VAL A 108 10.46 -13.25 14.60
CA VAL A 108 9.52 -12.22 14.13
C VAL A 108 8.16 -12.43 14.78
N ALA A 109 7.51 -11.34 15.22
CA ALA A 109 6.23 -11.41 15.92
C ALA A 109 5.04 -11.61 14.97
N ALA A 110 5.17 -11.09 13.75
CA ALA A 110 4.18 -11.25 12.70
C ALA A 110 4.85 -11.20 11.32
N VAL A 111 4.16 -11.70 10.28
CA VAL A 111 4.68 -11.82 8.92
C VAL A 111 3.70 -11.21 7.93
N PHE A 112 4.18 -10.27 7.12
CA PHE A 112 3.47 -9.76 5.96
C PHE A 112 3.66 -10.66 4.75
N ALA A 113 2.55 -10.92 4.05
CA ALA A 113 2.53 -11.58 2.76
C ALA A 113 1.58 -10.84 1.81
N GLY A 114 2.02 -10.66 0.58
CA GLY A 114 1.25 -9.97 -0.45
C GLY A 114 1.14 -10.79 -1.74
N HIS A 115 0.05 -10.55 -2.46
CA HIS A 115 -0.23 -11.17 -3.75
C HIS A 115 -0.73 -10.12 -4.74
N LEU A 116 -0.07 -10.05 -5.89
CA LEU A 116 -0.46 -9.21 -7.01
C LEU A 116 -1.17 -10.07 -8.06
N LYS A 117 -2.31 -9.62 -8.50
CA LYS A 117 -3.05 -10.22 -9.62
C LYS A 117 -3.14 -9.23 -10.77
N VAL A 118 -2.47 -9.55 -11.87
CA VAL A 118 -2.51 -8.74 -13.09
C VAL A 118 -3.65 -9.23 -13.96
N THR A 119 -4.56 -8.31 -14.30
CA THR A 119 -5.62 -8.57 -15.27
C THR A 119 -5.11 -8.17 -16.64
N ASN A 120 -4.99 -9.14 -17.54
CA ASN A 120 -4.57 -8.87 -18.90
C ASN A 120 -5.49 -7.84 -19.54
N PRO A 121 -4.93 -6.80 -20.19
CA PRO A 121 -5.74 -5.88 -20.97
C PRO A 121 -6.48 -6.73 -22.03
N ARG A 122 -7.80 -6.59 -22.07
CA ARG A 122 -8.55 -7.12 -23.20
C ARG A 122 -8.05 -6.39 -24.42
N GLY A 123 -7.31 -7.06 -25.29
CA GLY A 123 -6.80 -6.48 -26.52
C GLY A 123 -7.97 -5.94 -27.34
N THR A 124 -8.07 -4.63 -27.42
CA THR A 124 -8.88 -3.99 -28.44
C THR A 124 -8.12 -4.10 -29.75
N GLY A 125 -8.40 -5.16 -30.53
CA GLY A 125 -7.92 -5.30 -31.91
C GLY A 125 -6.78 -6.32 -32.06
N GLY A 126 -7.13 -7.40 -32.71
CA GLY A 126 -6.33 -8.56 -33.06
C GLY A 126 -4.95 -8.27 -33.66
N LEU A 127 -3.94 -8.38 -32.83
CA LEU A 127 -2.57 -8.62 -33.23
C LEU A 127 -2.03 -9.79 -32.37
N ALA A 128 -2.68 -10.92 -32.47
CA ALA A 128 -2.12 -12.18 -31.98
C ALA A 128 -0.88 -12.50 -32.83
N GLY A 129 0.31 -12.39 -32.24
CA GLY A 129 1.54 -12.91 -32.82
C GLY A 129 2.65 -11.92 -33.15
N LEU A 130 2.51 -10.61 -32.90
CA LEU A 130 3.61 -9.67 -33.07
C LEU A 130 4.31 -9.42 -31.72
N VAL A 131 5.55 -9.82 -31.62
CA VAL A 131 6.47 -9.37 -30.58
C VAL A 131 6.80 -7.91 -30.90
N THR A 132 6.05 -6.99 -30.30
CA THR A 132 6.38 -5.56 -30.41
C THR A 132 7.19 -5.17 -29.17
N PRO A 133 8.46 -4.78 -29.31
CA PRO A 133 9.22 -4.21 -28.23
C PRO A 133 8.63 -2.84 -27.85
N HIS A 134 8.42 -2.61 -26.56
CA HIS A 134 7.97 -1.36 -25.97
C HIS A 134 6.51 -0.95 -26.27
N LEU A 135 5.56 -1.76 -25.77
CA LEU A 135 4.15 -1.38 -25.74
C LEU A 135 3.85 -0.56 -24.47
N GLU A 136 3.14 0.56 -24.66
CA GLU A 136 2.36 1.15 -23.60
C GLU A 136 1.05 0.35 -23.48
N ALA A 137 0.77 -0.19 -22.31
CA ALA A 137 -0.45 -0.93 -22.05
C ALA A 137 -1.20 -0.34 -20.87
N THR A 138 -2.53 -0.26 -20.96
CA THR A 138 -3.36 0.00 -19.78
C THR A 138 -3.56 -1.31 -19.04
N VAL A 139 -3.04 -1.38 -17.83
CA VAL A 139 -3.03 -2.60 -17.02
C VAL A 139 -3.83 -2.38 -15.74
N LYS A 140 -4.67 -3.35 -15.40
CA LYS A 140 -5.33 -3.39 -14.09
C LYS A 140 -4.61 -4.41 -13.22
N VAL A 141 -4.18 -3.96 -12.03
CA VAL A 141 -3.54 -4.80 -11.02
C VAL A 141 -4.30 -4.68 -9.71
N GLU A 142 -4.51 -5.81 -9.07
CA GLU A 142 -5.00 -5.91 -7.69
C GLU A 142 -3.84 -6.35 -6.80
N LEU A 143 -3.68 -5.71 -5.65
CA LEU A 143 -2.75 -6.08 -4.60
C LEU A 143 -3.55 -6.43 -3.34
N ALA A 144 -3.38 -7.64 -2.83
CA ALA A 144 -3.90 -8.07 -1.54
C ALA A 144 -2.73 -8.33 -0.59
N VAL A 145 -2.77 -7.74 0.61
CA VAL A 145 -1.76 -7.91 1.65
C VAL A 145 -2.42 -8.39 2.93
N ARG A 146 -1.75 -9.28 3.66
CA ARG A 146 -2.18 -9.76 4.97
C ARG A 146 -1.03 -9.78 5.95
N LEU A 147 -1.34 -9.58 7.24
CA LEU A 147 -0.44 -9.75 8.36
C LEU A 147 -0.86 -10.99 9.16
N LEU A 148 0.06 -11.92 9.34
CA LEU A 148 -0.14 -13.16 10.09
C LEU A 148 0.62 -13.12 11.40
N SER A 149 -0.04 -13.47 12.51
CA SER A 149 0.63 -13.68 13.80
C SER A 149 1.51 -14.92 13.74
N THR A 150 2.76 -14.81 14.13
CA THR A 150 3.64 -15.99 14.25
C THR A 150 3.34 -16.82 15.50
N ARG A 151 2.70 -16.22 16.51
CA ARG A 151 2.30 -16.92 17.73
C ARG A 151 1.10 -17.85 17.50
N SER A 152 0.05 -17.34 16.85
CA SER A 152 -1.22 -18.06 16.67
C SER A 152 -1.48 -18.54 15.24
N GLY A 153 -0.75 -18.01 14.25
CA GLY A 153 -1.04 -18.20 12.83
C GLY A 153 -2.27 -17.44 12.33
N ALA A 154 -2.96 -16.70 13.21
CA ALA A 154 -4.16 -15.96 12.84
C ALA A 154 -3.84 -14.75 11.95
N THR A 155 -4.76 -14.40 11.07
CA THR A 155 -4.69 -13.14 10.33
C THR A 155 -5.03 -11.99 11.26
N LEU A 156 -4.07 -11.10 11.50
CA LEU A 156 -4.22 -9.91 12.34
C LEU A 156 -4.80 -8.74 11.55
N TRP A 157 -4.46 -8.66 10.27
CA TRP A 157 -4.92 -7.60 9.38
C TRP A 157 -4.89 -8.06 7.93
N ARG A 158 -5.77 -7.47 7.12
CA ARG A 158 -5.85 -7.66 5.66
C ARG A 158 -6.29 -6.37 5.00
N SER A 159 -5.66 -6.04 3.89
CA SER A 159 -6.06 -4.95 3.00
C SER A 159 -5.93 -5.37 1.55
N SER A 160 -6.77 -4.83 0.69
CA SER A 160 -6.64 -5.00 -0.75
C SER A 160 -6.99 -3.72 -1.48
N ALA A 161 -6.32 -3.48 -2.60
CA ALA A 161 -6.57 -2.36 -3.48
C ALA A 161 -6.37 -2.78 -4.92
N TRP A 162 -6.98 -2.06 -5.84
CA TRP A 162 -6.73 -2.20 -7.26
C TRP A 162 -6.45 -0.84 -7.88
N ALA A 163 -5.64 -0.83 -8.92
CA ALA A 163 -5.35 0.35 -9.72
C ALA A 163 -5.34 -0.03 -11.20
N THR A 164 -5.66 0.95 -12.03
CA THR A 164 -5.57 0.82 -13.49
C THR A 164 -4.74 1.99 -13.99
N GLU A 165 -3.60 1.68 -14.58
CA GLU A 165 -2.64 2.68 -15.05
C GLU A 165 -2.09 2.30 -16.41
N ARG A 166 -1.62 3.33 -17.14
CA ARG A 166 -0.82 3.13 -18.34
C ARG A 166 0.61 2.82 -17.88
N VAL A 167 1.12 1.67 -18.28
CA VAL A 167 2.49 1.23 -17.99
C VAL A 167 3.31 1.24 -19.29
N GLY A 168 4.54 1.73 -19.20
CA GLY A 168 5.49 1.71 -20.30
C GLY A 168 6.43 0.52 -20.23
N HIS A 169 7.13 0.23 -21.32
CA HIS A 169 8.19 -0.78 -21.38
C HIS A 169 7.78 -2.19 -20.90
N VAL A 170 6.52 -2.56 -21.08
CA VAL A 170 6.05 -3.93 -20.86
C VAL A 170 6.02 -4.69 -22.18
N ALA A 171 6.40 -5.95 -22.15
CA ALA A 171 6.31 -6.85 -23.29
C ALA A 171 5.12 -7.82 -23.10
N LEU A 172 4.58 -8.33 -24.21
CA LEU A 172 3.63 -9.44 -24.17
C LEU A 172 4.36 -10.72 -24.58
N VAL A 173 4.60 -11.63 -23.63
CA VAL A 173 5.33 -12.87 -23.84
C VAL A 173 4.43 -14.05 -23.52
N GLY A 174 4.06 -14.83 -24.55
CA GLY A 174 3.17 -15.98 -24.37
C GLY A 174 1.79 -15.64 -23.82
N GLY A 175 1.25 -14.47 -24.16
CA GLY A 175 -0.06 -14.00 -23.69
C GLY A 175 -0.05 -13.41 -22.28
N GLN A 176 1.10 -13.30 -21.62
CA GLN A 176 1.27 -12.68 -20.31
C GLN A 176 2.08 -11.38 -20.43
N LEU A 177 1.79 -10.41 -19.59
CA LEU A 177 2.58 -9.18 -19.49
C LEU A 177 3.90 -9.49 -18.78
N ASP A 178 4.99 -9.00 -19.35
CA ASP A 178 6.34 -9.08 -18.79
C ASP A 178 6.79 -7.70 -18.30
N PHE A 179 6.96 -7.58 -16.99
CA PHE A 179 7.40 -6.39 -16.28
C PHE A 179 8.92 -6.42 -16.03
N SER A 180 9.69 -6.76 -17.05
CA SER A 180 11.15 -6.81 -17.00
C SER A 180 11.80 -5.51 -17.48
N ALA A 181 11.24 -4.35 -17.12
CA ALA A 181 11.80 -3.06 -17.48
C ALA A 181 13.15 -2.83 -16.82
N LYS A 182 14.08 -2.17 -17.54
CA LYS A 182 15.38 -1.78 -17.01
C LYS A 182 15.25 -0.79 -15.84
N ASP A 183 14.26 0.11 -15.92
CA ASP A 183 13.88 1.03 -14.85
C ASP A 183 12.41 0.79 -14.43
N PRO A 184 12.18 -0.03 -13.39
CA PRO A 184 10.85 -0.29 -12.87
C PRO A 184 10.11 0.95 -12.38
N LYS A 185 10.83 1.91 -11.81
CA LYS A 185 10.27 3.15 -11.27
C LYS A 185 9.65 4.00 -12.38
N GLU A 186 10.33 4.13 -13.51
CA GLU A 186 9.80 4.85 -14.66
C GLU A 186 8.66 4.08 -15.34
N ALA A 187 8.83 2.78 -15.54
CA ALA A 187 7.91 1.96 -16.31
C ALA A 187 6.55 1.74 -15.65
N TYR A 188 6.54 1.40 -14.37
CA TYR A 188 5.31 1.06 -13.62
C TYR A 188 5.29 1.58 -12.17
N GLY A 189 6.20 2.48 -11.82
CA GLY A 189 6.24 3.11 -10.50
C GLY A 189 4.93 3.79 -10.09
N PRO A 190 4.25 4.58 -10.93
CA PRO A 190 2.96 5.19 -10.61
C PRO A 190 1.88 4.18 -10.21
N LEU A 191 1.79 3.05 -10.93
CA LEU A 191 0.88 1.95 -10.63
C LEU A 191 1.16 1.36 -9.24
N VAL A 192 2.43 0.99 -8.99
CA VAL A 192 2.83 0.38 -7.70
C VAL A 192 2.65 1.36 -6.56
N ASN A 193 3.07 2.62 -6.69
CA ASN A 193 2.90 3.64 -5.66
C ASN A 193 1.42 3.87 -5.30
N THR A 194 0.53 3.84 -6.29
CA THR A 194 -0.92 3.96 -6.06
C THR A 194 -1.43 2.76 -5.26
N LEU A 195 -1.08 1.54 -5.64
CA LEU A 195 -1.48 0.31 -4.93
C LEU A 195 -0.96 0.30 -3.49
N ILE A 196 0.32 0.59 -3.29
CA ILE A 196 0.96 0.60 -1.97
C ILE A 196 0.29 1.63 -1.06
N ARG A 197 0.11 2.87 -1.52
CA ARG A 197 -0.55 3.92 -0.74
C ARG A 197 -1.95 3.53 -0.30
N LEU A 198 -2.71 2.82 -1.15
CA LEU A 198 -4.08 2.37 -0.85
C LEU A 198 -4.08 1.23 0.17
N VAL A 199 -3.21 0.22 0.02
CA VAL A 199 -3.18 -0.90 0.97
C VAL A 199 -2.60 -0.53 2.33
N THR A 200 -1.71 0.47 2.40
CA THR A 200 -1.06 0.90 3.65
C THR A 200 -1.80 2.05 4.37
N GLN A 201 -2.95 2.49 3.86
CA GLN A 201 -3.68 3.63 4.45
C GLN A 201 -4.00 3.44 5.93
N ASP A 202 -4.27 2.21 6.38
CA ASP A 202 -4.57 1.87 7.76
C ASP A 202 -3.35 1.99 8.71
N MET A 203 -2.14 2.06 8.16
CA MET A 203 -0.88 2.18 8.91
C MET A 203 -0.51 3.65 9.19
N ARG A 204 -1.28 4.61 8.66
CA ARG A 204 -0.98 6.04 8.75
C ARG A 204 -1.93 6.76 9.69
N SER A 205 -1.36 7.68 10.49
CA SER A 205 -2.18 8.66 11.21
C SER A 205 -2.82 9.63 10.24
N THR A 206 -4.04 10.06 10.53
CA THR A 206 -4.80 11.01 9.69
C THR A 206 -5.29 12.17 10.53
N TRP A 207 -5.33 13.38 9.91
CA TRP A 207 -5.93 14.56 10.54
C TRP A 207 -7.40 14.63 10.17
N GLN A 208 -8.28 14.69 11.18
CA GLN A 208 -9.71 14.90 10.98
C GLN A 208 -10.11 16.27 11.51
N GLN A 209 -10.92 16.99 10.75
CA GLN A 209 -11.54 18.24 11.18
C GLN A 209 -12.82 17.93 11.93
N GLN A 210 -12.95 18.46 13.14
CA GLN A 210 -14.17 18.44 13.95
C GLN A 210 -14.85 19.80 13.93
#